data_e49e88bab280a963d74da7933914907e
#
_entry.id   e49e88bab280a963d74da7933914907e
#
_cell.length_a   1.000
_cell.length_b   1.000
_cell.length_c   1.000
_cell.angle_alpha   90.00
_cell.angle_beta   90.00
_cell.angle_gamma   90.00
#
_symmetry.space_group_name_H-M   'P 1'
#
loop_
_entity.id
_entity.type
_entity.pdbx_description
1 polymer ?
#
loop_
_entity_poly.entity_id
_entity_poly.type
_entity_poly.pdbx_seq_one_letter_code
_entity_poly.pdbx_strand_id
1 'polypeptide(L)'
;MKNLSNVGICLTKRDMKILKDTLKRVNSNLLKVCDSINEFVGEDGLRYVFMSWKNIEWFKSYVDIWFVETMLIDFKQKNIPFNFIRIGRNNDIEHKFCYDTKLIIDSGMIMQMLMSFKSRRS
;
A
#
# COMPACT_ATOMS: atom_id res chain seq x y z
N MET A 1 -13.40 -11.33 17.20
CA MET A 1 -12.54 -11.69 16.04
C MET A 1 -11.83 -10.45 15.51
N LYS A 2 -10.58 -10.59 15.21
CA LYS A 2 -9.82 -9.47 14.64
C LYS A 2 -10.14 -9.32 13.15
N ASN A 3 -10.38 -8.08 12.73
CA ASN A 3 -10.56 -7.77 11.32
C ASN A 3 -9.18 -7.58 10.67
N LEU A 4 -8.67 -8.62 10.06
CA LEU A 4 -7.38 -8.59 9.40
C LEU A 4 -7.55 -8.31 7.91
N SER A 5 -6.58 -7.64 7.34
CA SER A 5 -6.57 -7.28 5.93
C SER A 5 -5.25 -7.62 5.28
N ASN A 6 -5.28 -7.83 3.97
CA ASN A 6 -4.08 -7.82 3.15
C ASN A 6 -3.99 -6.43 2.51
N VAL A 7 -2.81 -5.81 2.61
CA VAL A 7 -2.62 -4.42 2.18
C VAL A 7 -1.44 -4.34 1.23
N GLY A 8 -1.59 -3.59 0.15
CA GLY A 8 -0.52 -3.29 -0.78
C GLY A 8 -0.45 -1.80 -1.04
N ILE A 9 0.76 -1.24 -0.99
CA ILE A 9 1.02 0.17 -1.28
C ILE A 9 2.13 0.26 -2.32
N CYS A 10 1.88 0.96 -3.40
CA CYS A 10 2.86 1.22 -4.43
C CYS A 10 3.10 2.73 -4.55
N LEU A 11 4.34 3.13 -4.42
CA LEU A 11 4.77 4.53 -4.54
C LEU A 11 6.02 4.60 -5.41
N THR A 12 6.34 5.80 -5.92
CA THR A 12 7.67 5.99 -6.49
C THR A 12 8.72 5.74 -5.40
N LYS A 13 9.92 5.35 -5.79
CA LYS A 13 11.02 5.11 -4.83
C LYS A 13 11.27 6.34 -3.97
N ARG A 14 11.21 7.53 -4.57
CA ARG A 14 11.37 8.81 -3.86
C ARG A 14 10.30 9.00 -2.79
N ASP A 15 9.04 8.77 -3.14
CA ASP A 15 7.93 8.98 -2.22
C ASP A 15 7.86 7.87 -1.17
N MET A 16 8.30 6.67 -1.51
CA MET A 16 8.39 5.57 -0.55
C MET A 16 9.39 5.91 0.57
N LYS A 17 10.46 6.62 0.25
CA LYS A 17 11.40 7.08 1.27
C LYS A 17 10.72 8.03 2.26
N ILE A 18 9.85 8.93 1.77
CA ILE A 18 9.08 9.84 2.62
C ILE A 18 8.18 9.04 3.57
N LEU A 19 7.50 8.02 3.05
CA LEU A 19 6.66 7.14 3.86
C LEU A 19 7.48 6.45 4.96
N LYS A 20 8.61 5.87 4.59
CA LYS A 20 9.48 5.17 5.54
C LYS A 20 9.96 6.11 6.65
N ASP A 21 10.37 7.33 6.30
CA ASP A 21 10.82 8.30 7.28
C ASP A 21 9.69 8.71 8.23
N THR A 22 8.48 8.88 7.70
CA THR A 22 7.30 9.19 8.51
C THR A 22 7.00 8.07 9.50
N LEU A 23 7.03 6.82 9.04
CA LEU A 23 6.76 5.67 9.90
C LEU A 23 7.80 5.55 11.02
N LYS A 24 9.07 5.83 10.72
CA LYS A 24 10.12 5.83 11.74
C LYS A 24 9.89 6.91 12.79
N ARG A 25 9.44 8.09 12.39
CA ARG A 25 9.19 9.19 13.32
C ARG A 25 8.07 8.89 14.31
N VAL A 26 7.08 8.11 13.91
CA VAL A 26 5.97 7.75 14.80
C VAL A 26 6.18 6.39 15.48
N ASN A 27 7.40 5.85 15.40
CA ASN A 27 7.78 4.57 16.02
C ASN A 27 6.88 3.40 15.57
N SER A 28 6.46 3.43 14.31
CA SER A 28 5.66 2.35 13.74
C SER A 28 6.51 1.10 13.49
N ASN A 29 5.93 -0.06 13.69
CA ASN A 29 6.60 -1.32 13.33
C ASN A 29 6.13 -1.86 11.96
N LEU A 30 5.37 -1.07 11.18
CA LEU A 30 4.88 -1.48 9.87
C LEU A 30 6.00 -1.95 8.95
N LEU A 31 7.14 -1.27 8.96
CA LEU A 31 8.28 -1.65 8.13
C LEU A 31 8.86 -3.00 8.55
N LYS A 32 8.83 -3.31 9.86
CA LYS A 32 9.37 -4.57 10.39
C LYS A 32 8.48 -5.76 10.05
N VAL A 33 7.17 -5.53 9.96
CA VAL A 33 6.22 -6.62 9.71
C VAL A 33 5.80 -6.69 8.23
N CYS A 34 6.46 -5.93 7.37
CA CYS A 34 6.19 -5.96 5.94
C CYS A 34 6.56 -7.32 5.35
N ASP A 35 5.64 -7.95 4.63
CA ASP A 35 5.84 -9.29 4.08
C ASP A 35 6.65 -9.29 2.80
N SER A 36 6.52 -8.27 1.96
CA SER A 36 7.29 -8.20 0.73
C SER A 36 7.53 -6.75 0.31
N ILE A 37 8.69 -6.53 -0.29
CA ILE A 37 9.07 -5.24 -0.88
C ILE A 37 9.67 -5.56 -2.25
N ASN A 38 9.07 -5.00 -3.30
CA ASN A 38 9.52 -5.21 -4.68
C ASN A 38 9.72 -3.88 -5.38
N GLU A 39 10.80 -3.75 -6.12
CA GLU A 39 11.05 -2.58 -6.95
C GLU A 39 10.82 -2.95 -8.41
N PHE A 40 10.28 -2.01 -9.18
CA PHE A 40 10.12 -2.17 -10.63
C PHE A 40 10.17 -0.81 -11.30
N VAL A 41 10.34 -0.83 -12.64
CA VAL A 41 10.35 0.39 -13.44
C VAL A 41 8.99 0.50 -14.12
N GLY A 42 8.32 1.65 -13.95
CA GLY A 42 7.05 1.91 -14.58
C GLY A 42 7.19 2.27 -16.05
N GLU A 43 6.06 2.34 -16.76
CA GLU A 43 6.05 2.73 -18.18
C GLU A 43 6.56 4.16 -18.39
N ASP A 44 6.47 4.99 -17.36
CA ASP A 44 7.00 6.37 -17.38
C ASP A 44 8.51 6.43 -17.16
N GLY A 45 9.17 5.29 -16.94
CA GLY A 45 10.61 5.22 -16.68
C GLY A 45 11.01 5.47 -15.24
N LEU A 46 10.06 5.76 -14.37
CA LEU A 46 10.35 5.98 -12.95
C LEU A 46 10.44 4.64 -12.20
N ARG A 47 11.21 4.64 -11.12
CA ARG A 47 11.30 3.48 -10.23
C ARG A 47 10.19 3.55 -9.21
N TYR A 48 9.51 2.42 -9.02
CA TYR A 48 8.43 2.25 -8.05
C TYR A 48 8.77 1.17 -7.06
N VAL A 49 8.21 1.29 -5.86
CA VAL A 49 8.34 0.28 -4.80
C VAL A 49 6.95 -0.17 -4.42
N PHE A 50 6.73 -1.47 -4.40
CA PHE A 50 5.50 -2.09 -3.94
C PHE A 50 5.77 -2.81 -2.62
N MET A 51 5.07 -2.39 -1.57
CA MET A 51 5.13 -3.02 -0.25
C MET A 51 3.81 -3.72 0.04
N SER A 52 3.87 -4.90 0.66
CA SER A 52 2.65 -5.61 1.00
C SER A 52 2.72 -6.22 2.41
N TRP A 53 1.55 -6.34 3.00
CA TRP A 53 1.34 -6.94 4.32
C TRP A 53 0.22 -7.95 4.24
N LYS A 54 0.38 -9.11 4.88
CA LYS A 54 -0.65 -10.13 5.01
C LYS A 54 -1.21 -10.12 6.42
N ASN A 55 -2.55 -10.23 6.52
CA ASN A 55 -3.22 -10.38 7.81
C ASN A 55 -2.78 -9.34 8.84
N ILE A 56 -2.88 -8.09 8.46
CA ILE A 56 -2.54 -6.97 9.33
C ILE A 56 -3.82 -6.28 9.80
N GLU A 57 -3.78 -5.76 11.03
CA GLU A 57 -4.85 -4.90 11.54
C GLU A 57 -4.68 -3.50 10.95
N TRP A 58 -5.41 -3.21 9.89
CA TRP A 58 -5.34 -1.93 9.21
C TRP A 58 -6.46 -1.02 9.71
N PHE A 59 -6.28 -0.46 10.90
CA PHE A 59 -7.29 0.38 11.54
C PHE A 59 -6.86 1.85 11.51
N LYS A 60 -7.75 2.69 10.98
CA LYS A 60 -7.49 4.14 10.85
C LYS A 60 -7.35 4.83 12.19
N SER A 61 -7.79 4.20 13.28
CA SER A 61 -7.60 4.70 14.64
C SER A 61 -6.16 4.57 15.15
N TYR A 62 -5.36 3.73 14.51
CA TYR A 62 -3.94 3.61 14.85
C TYR A 62 -3.18 4.80 14.25
N VAL A 63 -2.27 5.39 15.04
CA VAL A 63 -1.54 6.60 14.65
C VAL A 63 -0.77 6.42 13.34
N ASP A 64 -0.03 5.32 13.20
CA ASP A 64 0.75 5.05 12.00
C ASP A 64 -0.13 4.85 10.76
N ILE A 65 -1.22 4.11 10.89
CA ILE A 65 -2.17 3.89 9.80
C ILE A 65 -2.82 5.23 9.40
N TRP A 66 -3.18 6.05 10.37
CA TRP A 66 -3.74 7.37 10.11
C TRP A 66 -2.77 8.24 9.30
N PHE A 67 -1.47 8.21 9.64
CA PHE A 67 -0.46 8.97 8.89
C PHE A 67 -0.33 8.47 7.45
N VAL A 68 -0.33 7.16 7.24
CA VAL A 68 -0.26 6.59 5.89
C VAL A 68 -1.48 7.01 5.07
N GLU A 69 -2.68 6.85 5.60
CA GLU A 69 -3.91 7.18 4.90
C GLU A 69 -3.98 8.69 4.58
N THR A 70 -3.58 9.52 5.52
CA THR A 70 -3.56 10.99 5.32
C THR A 70 -2.57 11.38 4.23
N MET A 71 -1.40 10.74 4.22
CA MET A 71 -0.39 11.00 3.20
C MET A 71 -0.89 10.64 1.81
N LEU A 72 -1.61 9.52 1.68
CA LEU A 72 -2.17 9.11 0.38
C LEU A 72 -3.24 10.09 -0.11
N ILE A 73 -4.05 10.62 0.80
CA ILE A 73 -5.02 11.67 0.45
C ILE A 73 -4.30 12.92 -0.09
N ASP A 74 -3.23 13.32 0.58
CA ASP A 74 -2.41 14.45 0.15
C ASP A 74 -1.79 14.19 -1.24
N PHE A 75 -1.28 12.99 -1.46
CA PHE A 75 -0.71 12.61 -2.74
C PHE A 75 -1.74 12.70 -3.87
N LYS A 76 -2.97 12.26 -3.61
CA LYS A 76 -4.03 12.35 -4.61
C LYS A 76 -4.34 13.81 -4.98
N GLN A 77 -4.38 14.69 -3.98
CA GLN A 77 -4.62 16.12 -4.21
C GLN A 77 -3.49 16.78 -5.02
N LYS A 78 -2.27 16.29 -4.87
CA LYS A 78 -1.08 16.82 -5.55
C LYS A 78 -0.75 16.10 -6.85
N ASN A 79 -1.57 15.15 -7.27
CA ASN A 79 -1.33 14.30 -8.45
C ASN A 79 -0.01 13.54 -8.37
N ILE A 80 0.36 13.11 -7.18
CA ILE A 80 1.55 12.26 -6.98
C ILE A 80 1.15 10.80 -7.22
N PRO A 81 1.87 10.06 -8.06
CA PRO A 81 1.52 8.67 -8.39
C PRO A 81 1.52 7.75 -7.18
N PHE A 82 0.42 7.02 -6.99
CA PHE A 82 0.37 5.96 -5.98
C PHE A 82 -0.73 4.96 -6.30
N ASN A 83 -0.62 3.79 -5.69
CA ASN A 83 -1.68 2.79 -5.71
C ASN A 83 -1.76 2.16 -4.33
N PHE A 84 -2.98 2.02 -3.82
CA PHE A 84 -3.25 1.42 -2.51
C PHE A 84 -4.41 0.46 -2.63
N ILE A 85 -4.23 -0.76 -2.15
CA ILE A 85 -5.29 -1.77 -2.12
C ILE A 85 -5.31 -2.41 -0.74
N ARG A 86 -6.51 -2.50 -0.17
CA ARG A 86 -6.75 -3.25 1.05
C ARG A 86 -7.86 -4.27 0.78
N ILE A 87 -7.59 -5.52 1.08
CA ILE A 87 -8.56 -6.60 0.95
C ILE A 87 -8.83 -7.14 2.34
N GLY A 88 -10.03 -6.90 2.84
CA GLY A 88 -10.46 -7.38 4.14
C GLY A 88 -10.83 -8.86 4.12
N ARG A 89 -10.99 -9.43 5.31
CA ARG A 89 -11.28 -10.85 5.49
C ARG A 89 -12.63 -11.26 4.88
N ASN A 90 -13.58 -10.34 4.85
CA ASN A 90 -14.92 -10.57 4.29
C ASN A 90 -15.01 -10.17 2.83
N ASN A 91 -13.88 -10.11 2.14
CA ASN A 91 -13.79 -9.69 0.72
C ASN A 91 -14.18 -8.23 0.48
N ASP A 92 -14.22 -7.40 1.52
CA ASP A 92 -14.35 -5.96 1.35
C ASP A 92 -13.04 -5.42 0.78
N ILE A 93 -13.15 -4.60 -0.26
CA ILE A 93 -11.99 -4.09 -0.98
C ILE A 93 -12.01 -2.56 -0.97
N GLU A 94 -10.88 -1.97 -0.56
CA GLU A 94 -10.62 -0.55 -0.76
C GLU A 94 -9.52 -0.40 -1.79
N HIS A 95 -9.76 0.43 -2.79
CA HIS A 95 -8.76 0.74 -3.79
C HIS A 95 -8.69 2.25 -3.96
N LYS A 96 -7.53 2.82 -3.71
CA LYS A 96 -7.26 4.25 -3.87
C LYS A 96 -6.06 4.42 -4.78
N PHE A 97 -6.13 5.35 -5.71
CA PHE A 97 -5.03 5.58 -6.63
C PHE A 97 -5.11 7.00 -7.20
N CYS A 98 -3.99 7.46 -7.74
CA CYS A 98 -3.96 8.68 -8.51
C CYS A 98 -4.25 8.34 -9.98
N TYR A 99 -5.06 9.17 -10.64
CA TYR A 99 -5.47 8.94 -12.03
C TYR A 99 -4.30 8.73 -12.98
N ASP A 100 -3.23 9.48 -12.79
CA ASP A 100 -2.09 9.45 -13.68
C ASP A 100 -1.27 8.18 -13.57
N THR A 101 -1.57 7.32 -12.57
CA THR A 101 -0.82 6.10 -12.35
C THR A 101 -1.43 4.86 -12.99
N LYS A 102 -2.65 4.94 -13.50
CA LYS A 102 -3.33 3.74 -14.00
C LYS A 102 -2.62 3.08 -15.18
N LEU A 103 -1.83 3.85 -15.94
CA LEU A 103 -1.02 3.35 -17.04
C LEU A 103 0.36 2.91 -16.61
N ILE A 104 0.74 3.20 -15.36
CA ILE A 104 2.08 3.00 -14.83
C ILE A 104 2.09 1.82 -13.87
N ILE A 105 1.04 1.71 -13.06
CA ILE A 105 0.91 0.69 -12.02
C ILE A 105 -0.30 -0.16 -12.34
N ASP A 106 -0.06 -1.45 -12.57
CA ASP A 106 -1.15 -2.39 -12.87
C ASP A 106 -1.88 -2.77 -11.57
N SER A 107 -3.02 -2.13 -11.33
CA SER A 107 -3.86 -2.40 -10.16
C SER A 107 -4.37 -3.83 -10.15
N GLY A 108 -4.65 -4.39 -11.33
CA GLY A 108 -5.12 -5.77 -11.44
C GLY A 108 -4.06 -6.76 -10.99
N MET A 109 -2.80 -6.52 -11.36
CA MET A 109 -1.68 -7.36 -10.94
C MET A 109 -1.49 -7.26 -9.42
N ILE A 110 -1.55 -6.07 -8.86
CA ILE A 110 -1.42 -5.87 -7.42
C ILE A 110 -2.53 -6.60 -6.68
N MET A 111 -3.76 -6.47 -7.16
CA MET A 111 -4.91 -7.15 -6.57
C MET A 111 -4.76 -8.67 -6.64
N GLN A 112 -4.31 -9.21 -7.77
CA GLN A 112 -4.06 -10.64 -7.92
C GLN A 112 -3.03 -11.14 -6.92
N MET A 113 -1.96 -10.41 -6.72
CA MET A 113 -0.93 -10.79 -5.74
C MET A 113 -1.50 -10.87 -4.33
N LEU A 114 -2.30 -9.90 -3.93
CA LEU A 114 -2.93 -9.90 -2.62
C LEU A 114 -3.98 -11.00 -2.48
N MET A 115 -4.75 -11.24 -3.51
CA MET A 115 -5.75 -12.32 -3.53
C MET A 115 -5.09 -13.69 -3.44
N SER A 116 -3.97 -13.88 -4.10
CA SER A 116 -3.21 -15.11 -4.05
C SER A 116 -2.74 -15.44 -2.63
N PHE A 117 -2.32 -14.44 -1.87
CA PHE A 117 -1.98 -14.62 -0.45
C PHE A 117 -3.19 -15.08 0.36
N LYS A 118 -4.35 -14.52 0.08
CA LYS A 118 -5.58 -14.88 0.76
C LYS A 118 -5.99 -16.31 0.45
N SER A 119 -5.89 -16.73 -0.81
CA SER A 119 -6.26 -18.08 -1.24
C SER A 119 -5.45 -19.17 -0.55
N ARG A 120 -4.21 -18.92 -0.23
CA ARG A 120 -3.33 -19.86 0.45
C ARG A 120 -3.76 -20.18 1.86
N ARG A 121 -4.67 -19.41 2.43
CA ARG A 121 -5.08 -19.50 3.83
C ARG A 121 -6.49 -20.02 4.04
N SER A 122 -7.22 -20.18 2.96
CA SER A 122 -8.59 -20.70 3.05
C SER A 122 -8.64 -22.20 3.23
#